data_08decab537969d63bc20ac43b2f4b976
#
_entry.id   08decab537969d63bc20ac43b2f4b976
#
_cell.length_a   1.000
_cell.length_b   1.000
_cell.length_c   1.000
_cell.angle_alpha   90.00
_cell.angle_beta   90.00
_cell.angle_gamma   90.00
#
_symmetry.space_group_name_H-M   'P 1'
#
loop_
_entity.id
_entity.type
_entity.pdbx_description
1 polymer ?
#
loop_
_entity_poly.entity_id
_entity_poly.type
_entity_poly.pdbx_seq_one_letter_code
_entity_poly.pdbx_strand_id
1 'polypeptide(L)'
;MALIMMRSVAMTRRGFFKLKRSSNGIRAFSSLLTSPPSKAVFYERHGPPDAVTRVIEMEGVEVKEKDVCVKMMAAPINPSDINRIEGVYPVRPPLPAVGGYEGVGEVLSVGSAVKHLSPGDWVIPSPPSSGTWQTYIVKEESVWHKISKDSPIEYAATITVNPLTALRMLQDFVTLNSGDCIVQNGATSIVGQCIIQLARLRGIHSINIIRDRVGSDEAKEMLKRLGADEVFTESQLEVKNIKGLLTNLPEPALGFNCVGGNSASLVLKFLRHGGTMVTYGGMSKKPITVSTSSFIFKDLSLRGFWMQKLMNSDKVNECRNLIDHLLCLARQGKLKYEMELVSFDDFHTALDKALGKLGSQPKQMRYFRALRPVICEPMWNPRALIPPPRVLDPEKTINRSPLPFIMAEAHQEGCHCNDPQLKLDCQGTSSTLDLYFSAFFFLHSPLVKALPRSRPRIP
;
A
#
# COMPACT_ATOMS: atom_id res chain seq x y z
N MET A 1 -16.58 46.25 48.10
CA MET A 1 -16.83 46.46 49.55
C MET A 1 -16.77 45.12 50.21
N ALA A 2 -15.91 44.96 50.95
CA ALA A 2 -15.37 44.94 52.30
C ALA A 2 -14.95 43.49 52.63
N LEU A 3 -13.82 43.24 52.97
CA LEU A 3 -12.79 43.56 53.98
C LEU A 3 -12.60 42.39 54.98
N ILE A 4 -11.44 41.79 54.88
CA ILE A 4 -10.46 41.39 55.92
C ILE A 4 -11.02 41.14 57.33
N MET A 5 -10.61 39.96 57.87
CA MET A 5 -9.98 39.96 59.21
C MET A 5 -9.18 38.70 59.50
N MET A 6 -7.87 38.89 59.65
CA MET A 6 -6.95 38.00 60.37
C MET A 6 -7.34 38.01 61.93
N ARG A 7 -7.16 36.87 62.53
CA ARG A 7 -6.80 36.85 64.00
C ARG A 7 -5.92 35.62 64.30
N SER A 8 -4.74 35.96 64.72
CA SER A 8 -3.74 35.11 65.38
C SER A 8 -4.11 34.95 66.85
N VAL A 9 -3.97 33.74 67.39
CA VAL A 9 -3.77 33.54 68.85
C VAL A 9 -3.03 32.23 69.14
N ALA A 10 -1.86 32.38 69.59
CA ALA A 10 -0.99 31.75 70.55
C ALA A 10 -1.22 30.33 71.12
N MET A 11 -0.05 29.67 71.17
CA MET A 11 0.38 28.49 71.93
C MET A 11 -0.28 28.25 73.26
N THR A 12 -0.61 26.94 73.63
CA THR A 12 -0.22 26.34 74.91
C THR A 12 -0.30 24.78 74.86
N ARG A 13 0.80 24.17 75.35
CA ARG A 13 0.98 22.97 76.18
C ARG A 13 0.46 21.57 75.77
N ARG A 14 1.44 20.73 75.54
CA ARG A 14 1.70 19.33 75.97
C ARG A 14 0.47 18.46 76.28
N GLY A 15 0.29 17.45 75.40
CA GLY A 15 -0.47 16.23 75.74
C GLY A 15 0.18 15.07 74.95
N PHE A 16 0.77 14.12 75.70
CA PHE A 16 1.25 12.86 75.17
C PHE A 16 0.08 12.03 74.60
N PHE A 17 -0.04 11.86 73.33
CA PHE A 17 -0.93 10.88 72.76
C PHE A 17 -0.11 9.79 72.01
N LYS A 18 -0.32 8.54 72.46
CA LYS A 18 0.17 7.34 71.83
C LYS A 18 -0.25 7.32 70.36
N LEU A 19 0.70 7.37 69.44
CA LEU A 19 0.47 7.08 68.02
C LEU A 19 0.11 5.60 67.85
N LYS A 20 -1.16 5.31 67.63
CA LYS A 20 -1.57 4.09 66.93
C LYS A 20 -0.99 4.17 65.51
N ARG A 21 -0.10 3.26 65.14
CA ARG A 21 0.30 3.02 63.74
C ARG A 21 -0.94 2.61 62.98
N SER A 22 -1.58 3.57 62.31
CA SER A 22 -2.51 3.31 61.22
C SER A 22 -1.63 2.89 60.01
N SER A 23 -1.77 1.66 59.58
CA SER A 23 -1.24 1.18 58.31
C SER A 23 -2.03 1.83 57.19
N ASN A 24 -1.75 3.10 56.90
CA ASN A 24 -2.21 3.70 55.66
C ASN A 24 -1.49 2.97 54.53
N GLY A 25 -2.25 2.11 53.83
CA GLY A 25 -1.84 1.56 52.59
C GLY A 25 -1.39 2.70 51.67
N ILE A 26 -0.15 2.65 51.26
CA ILE A 26 0.38 3.43 50.15
C ILE A 26 -0.49 3.04 48.97
N ARG A 27 -1.49 3.86 48.63
CA ARG A 27 -2.09 3.81 47.30
C ARG A 27 -0.93 4.11 46.34
N ALA A 28 -0.42 3.09 45.72
CA ALA A 28 0.43 3.24 44.56
C ALA A 28 -0.36 4.10 43.57
N PHE A 29 0.05 5.35 43.41
CA PHE A 29 -0.34 6.12 42.23
C PHE A 29 0.21 5.34 41.04
N SER A 30 -0.63 4.50 40.46
CA SER A 30 -0.36 3.99 39.12
C SER A 30 -0.24 5.23 38.24
N SER A 31 0.99 5.61 37.88
CA SER A 31 1.20 6.65 36.89
C SER A 31 0.51 6.16 35.62
N LEU A 32 -0.50 6.89 35.19
CA LEU A 32 -1.18 6.59 33.94
C LEU A 32 -0.14 6.51 32.82
N LEU A 33 -0.16 5.41 32.09
CA LEU A 33 0.74 5.25 30.94
C LEU A 33 0.31 6.24 29.87
N THR A 34 1.18 7.20 29.53
CA THR A 34 0.90 8.21 28.50
C THR A 34 1.89 8.09 27.36
N SER A 35 1.45 8.39 26.14
CA SER A 35 2.35 8.51 24.99
C SER A 35 3.22 9.76 25.12
N PRO A 36 4.39 9.80 24.43
CA PRO A 36 5.12 11.05 24.25
C PRO A 36 4.29 12.10 23.49
N PRO A 37 4.62 13.41 23.63
CA PRO A 37 4.10 14.45 22.76
C PRO A 37 4.35 14.12 21.28
N SER A 38 3.40 14.46 20.42
CA SER A 38 3.42 14.09 19.00
C SER A 38 3.41 15.31 18.09
N LYS A 39 4.36 15.39 17.14
CA LYS A 39 4.20 16.26 15.98
C LYS A 39 3.22 15.61 15.00
N ALA A 40 2.23 16.37 14.52
CA ALA A 40 1.19 15.84 13.64
C ALA A 40 0.82 16.82 12.52
N VAL A 41 0.43 16.27 11.35
CA VAL A 41 -0.18 17.06 10.27
C VAL A 41 -1.68 17.12 10.50
N PHE A 42 -2.14 18.28 10.88
CA PHE A 42 -3.48 18.54 11.39
C PHE A 42 -4.28 19.45 10.46
N TYR A 43 -5.58 19.25 10.39
CA TYR A 43 -6.52 20.11 9.68
C TYR A 43 -7.89 20.15 10.37
N GLU A 44 -8.54 21.33 10.35
CA GLU A 44 -9.81 21.62 11.03
C GLU A 44 -10.98 21.75 10.07
N ARG A 45 -10.71 21.86 8.78
CA ARG A 45 -11.71 21.99 7.72
C ARG A 45 -11.24 21.28 6.46
N HIS A 46 -12.18 20.89 5.63
CA HIS A 46 -11.88 20.41 4.29
C HIS A 46 -11.49 21.56 3.36
N GLY A 47 -10.62 21.27 2.38
CA GLY A 47 -10.17 22.26 1.39
C GLY A 47 -8.85 21.84 0.72
N PRO A 48 -8.22 22.72 -0.07
CA PRO A 48 -6.93 22.47 -0.67
C PRO A 48 -5.91 22.08 0.41
N PRO A 49 -5.23 20.92 0.27
CA PRO A 49 -4.38 20.39 1.34
C PRO A 49 -3.27 21.34 1.78
N ASP A 50 -2.66 22.07 0.84
CA ASP A 50 -1.63 23.06 1.08
C ASP A 50 -2.13 24.30 1.86
N ALA A 51 -3.43 24.58 1.79
CA ALA A 51 -4.05 25.71 2.49
C ALA A 51 -4.65 25.34 3.84
N VAL A 52 -5.00 24.07 4.07
CA VAL A 52 -5.72 23.67 5.29
C VAL A 52 -4.90 22.83 6.24
N THR A 53 -3.76 22.25 5.80
CA THR A 53 -2.91 21.44 6.68
C THR A 53 -1.81 22.25 7.32
N ARG A 54 -1.51 21.93 8.58
CA ARG A 54 -0.39 22.49 9.33
C ARG A 54 0.26 21.43 10.19
N VAL A 55 1.55 21.55 10.44
CA VAL A 55 2.26 20.72 11.41
C VAL A 55 2.09 21.37 12.79
N ILE A 56 1.58 20.62 13.75
CA ILE A 56 1.38 21.05 15.14
C ILE A 56 2.04 20.08 16.11
N GLU A 57 2.32 20.53 17.32
CA GLU A 57 2.63 19.66 18.44
C GLU A 57 1.33 19.34 19.22
N MET A 58 1.17 18.08 19.57
CA MET A 58 0.05 17.56 20.34
C MET A 58 0.60 16.95 21.62
N GLU A 59 -0.09 17.17 22.73
CA GLU A 59 0.27 16.54 23.99
C GLU A 59 0.12 15.01 23.93
N GLY A 60 0.83 14.33 24.82
CA GLY A 60 0.71 12.88 24.96
C GLY A 60 -0.69 12.50 25.44
N VAL A 61 -1.19 11.38 24.95
CA VAL A 61 -2.50 10.82 25.33
C VAL A 61 -2.34 9.58 26.18
N GLU A 62 -3.34 9.31 27.04
CA GLU A 62 -3.39 8.11 27.86
C GLU A 62 -3.40 6.85 26.97
N VAL A 63 -2.59 5.85 27.35
CA VAL A 63 -2.59 4.51 26.72
C VAL A 63 -3.47 3.62 27.61
N LYS A 64 -4.70 3.39 27.16
CA LYS A 64 -5.70 2.58 27.87
C LYS A 64 -5.34 1.09 27.82
N GLU A 65 -6.08 0.27 28.54
CA GLU A 65 -5.79 -1.16 28.71
C GLU A 65 -5.62 -1.93 27.40
N LYS A 66 -6.40 -1.62 26.34
CA LYS A 66 -6.35 -2.28 25.03
C LYS A 66 -5.54 -1.52 23.98
N ASP A 67 -4.99 -0.38 24.36
CA ASP A 67 -4.31 0.50 23.43
C ASP A 67 -2.84 0.12 23.24
N VAL A 68 -2.36 0.44 22.08
CA VAL A 68 -0.95 0.32 21.67
C VAL A 68 -0.46 1.70 21.25
N CYS A 69 0.59 2.18 21.89
CA CYS A 69 1.32 3.37 21.49
C CYS A 69 2.38 2.98 20.46
N VAL A 70 2.28 3.52 19.27
CA VAL A 70 3.18 3.23 18.16
C VAL A 70 3.95 4.49 17.80
N LYS A 71 5.28 4.38 17.73
CA LYS A 71 6.17 5.36 17.14
C LYS A 71 6.19 5.17 15.64
N MET A 72 5.63 6.11 14.89
CA MET A 72 5.64 6.03 13.44
C MET A 72 7.06 6.19 12.89
N MET A 73 7.41 5.36 11.93
CA MET A 73 8.70 5.37 11.26
C MET A 73 8.61 5.97 9.87
N ALA A 74 7.58 5.62 9.12
CA ALA A 74 7.33 6.14 7.78
C ALA A 74 5.85 6.08 7.42
N ALA A 75 5.39 7.03 6.62
CA ALA A 75 4.03 7.07 6.07
C ALA A 75 4.03 7.74 4.69
N PRO A 76 3.28 7.21 3.70
CA PRO A 76 3.21 7.79 2.37
C PRO A 76 2.20 8.94 2.29
N ILE A 77 2.27 9.70 1.19
CA ILE A 77 1.20 10.58 0.73
C ILE A 77 0.52 9.90 -0.47
N ASN A 78 -0.71 9.43 -0.26
CA ASN A 78 -1.52 8.84 -1.32
C ASN A 78 -2.51 9.86 -1.91
N PRO A 79 -2.96 9.74 -3.17
CA PRO A 79 -4.04 10.54 -3.71
C PRO A 79 -5.33 10.48 -2.89
N SER A 80 -5.60 9.34 -2.25
CA SER A 80 -6.74 9.18 -1.34
C SER A 80 -6.63 10.02 -0.08
N ASP A 81 -5.42 10.29 0.44
CA ASP A 81 -5.21 11.17 1.59
C ASP A 81 -5.55 12.62 1.21
N ILE A 82 -5.08 13.06 0.03
CA ILE A 82 -5.40 14.36 -0.54
C ILE A 82 -6.91 14.51 -0.70
N ASN A 83 -7.59 13.54 -1.33
CA ASN A 83 -9.03 13.56 -1.53
C ASN A 83 -9.83 13.60 -0.20
N ARG A 84 -9.31 13.00 0.88
CA ARG A 84 -9.94 13.08 2.22
C ARG A 84 -9.81 14.47 2.81
N ILE A 85 -8.64 15.10 2.69
CA ILE A 85 -8.42 16.47 3.14
C ILE A 85 -9.26 17.45 2.32
N GLU A 86 -9.37 17.26 1.01
CA GLU A 86 -10.27 18.02 0.13
C GLU A 86 -11.77 17.80 0.47
N GLY A 87 -12.10 16.73 1.19
CA GLY A 87 -13.49 16.40 1.54
C GLY A 87 -14.29 15.72 0.43
N VAL A 88 -13.64 15.28 -0.66
CA VAL A 88 -14.29 14.61 -1.80
C VAL A 88 -14.25 13.08 -1.74
N TYR A 89 -13.52 12.49 -0.76
CA TYR A 89 -13.48 11.05 -0.56
C TYR A 89 -14.69 10.56 0.23
N PRO A 90 -15.29 9.38 -0.10
CA PRO A 90 -16.52 8.90 0.55
C PRO A 90 -16.38 8.69 2.06
N VAL A 91 -15.21 8.23 2.53
CA VAL A 91 -14.90 8.06 3.95
C VAL A 91 -13.94 9.16 4.38
N ARG A 92 -14.39 9.96 5.34
CA ARG A 92 -13.67 11.11 5.90
C ARG A 92 -13.56 10.94 7.40
N PRO A 93 -12.43 11.32 8.03
CA PRO A 93 -12.38 11.37 9.49
C PRO A 93 -13.26 12.51 10.00
N PRO A 94 -13.78 12.41 11.24
CA PRO A 94 -14.37 13.57 11.90
C PRO A 94 -13.32 14.68 12.06
N LEU A 95 -13.75 15.92 11.90
CA LEU A 95 -12.91 17.11 12.09
C LEU A 95 -12.97 17.61 13.53
N PRO A 96 -11.88 18.12 14.10
CA PRO A 96 -10.54 18.24 13.52
C PRO A 96 -9.85 16.87 13.37
N ALA A 97 -8.90 16.75 12.40
CA ALA A 97 -8.28 15.47 12.08
C ALA A 97 -6.77 15.57 11.85
N VAL A 98 -6.09 14.44 12.09
CA VAL A 98 -4.72 14.19 11.66
C VAL A 98 -4.73 13.41 10.35
N GLY A 99 -3.89 13.83 9.39
CA GLY A 99 -3.81 13.22 8.06
C GLY A 99 -3.12 11.86 8.05
N GLY A 100 -3.17 11.20 6.87
CA GLY A 100 -2.54 9.91 6.61
C GLY A 100 -3.40 8.70 7.00
N TYR A 101 -3.29 7.62 6.22
CA TYR A 101 -4.07 6.37 6.44
C TYR A 101 -3.23 5.11 6.33
N GLU A 102 -2.00 5.21 5.89
CA GLU A 102 -1.07 4.11 5.68
C GLU A 102 0.29 4.48 6.29
N GLY A 103 1.05 3.50 6.72
CA GLY A 103 2.37 3.72 7.29
C GLY A 103 2.87 2.53 8.06
N VAL A 104 4.09 2.61 8.57
CA VAL A 104 4.72 1.62 9.44
C VAL A 104 5.26 2.29 10.69
N GLY A 105 5.16 1.62 11.81
CA GLY A 105 5.70 2.09 13.09
C GLY A 105 6.21 0.96 13.95
N GLU A 106 6.88 1.34 15.03
CA GLU A 106 7.40 0.45 16.07
C GLU A 106 6.56 0.64 17.33
N VAL A 107 6.10 -0.44 17.92
CA VAL A 107 5.39 -0.43 19.20
C VAL A 107 6.32 0.12 20.27
N LEU A 108 5.91 1.21 20.92
CA LEU A 108 6.63 1.84 22.01
C LEU A 108 6.18 1.30 23.37
N SER A 109 4.86 1.24 23.58
CA SER A 109 4.26 0.73 24.82
C SER A 109 2.87 0.16 24.54
N VAL A 110 2.40 -0.69 25.44
CA VAL A 110 1.13 -1.40 25.32
C VAL A 110 0.35 -1.32 26.62
N GLY A 111 -0.98 -1.25 26.54
CA GLY A 111 -1.88 -1.35 27.66
C GLY A 111 -1.93 -2.76 28.27
N SER A 112 -2.44 -2.89 29.49
CA SER A 112 -2.40 -4.12 30.29
C SER A 112 -3.19 -5.30 29.71
N ALA A 113 -4.15 -5.04 28.82
CA ALA A 113 -4.99 -6.06 28.18
C ALA A 113 -4.55 -6.43 26.76
N VAL A 114 -3.48 -5.83 26.22
CA VAL A 114 -2.88 -6.17 24.92
C VAL A 114 -2.22 -7.55 25.00
N LYS A 115 -2.44 -8.41 24.00
CA LYS A 115 -2.04 -9.82 24.05
C LYS A 115 -1.05 -10.24 22.97
N HIS A 116 -1.10 -9.63 21.79
CA HIS A 116 -0.39 -10.09 20.60
C HIS A 116 0.76 -9.18 20.18
N LEU A 117 0.85 -7.99 20.76
CA LEU A 117 1.87 -7.00 20.46
C LEU A 117 2.73 -6.70 21.69
N SER A 118 4.00 -6.45 21.46
CA SER A 118 5.00 -6.12 22.47
C SER A 118 5.85 -4.93 22.03
N PRO A 119 6.41 -4.14 22.98
CA PRO A 119 7.35 -3.09 22.64
C PRO A 119 8.47 -3.57 21.73
N GLY A 120 8.76 -2.78 20.71
CA GLY A 120 9.72 -3.10 19.66
C GLY A 120 9.12 -3.78 18.44
N ASP A 121 7.92 -4.38 18.48
CA ASP A 121 7.30 -4.97 17.29
C ASP A 121 7.06 -3.92 16.21
N TRP A 122 7.25 -4.32 14.94
CA TRP A 122 6.86 -3.48 13.80
C TRP A 122 5.42 -3.77 13.40
N VAL A 123 4.66 -2.69 13.20
CA VAL A 123 3.24 -2.78 12.91
C VAL A 123 2.83 -1.81 11.81
N ILE A 124 1.81 -2.21 11.08
CA ILE A 124 1.11 -1.37 10.10
C ILE A 124 -0.38 -1.31 10.43
N PRO A 125 -1.11 -0.22 10.12
CA PRO A 125 -2.56 -0.20 10.28
C PRO A 125 -3.23 -1.11 9.24
N SER A 126 -4.03 -2.08 9.70
CA SER A 126 -4.76 -3.01 8.85
C SER A 126 -6.09 -3.41 9.51
N PRO A 127 -7.20 -2.81 9.06
CA PRO A 127 -7.37 -1.94 7.88
C PRO A 127 -6.65 -0.60 7.99
N PRO A 128 -6.39 0.10 6.84
CA PRO A 128 -5.83 1.44 6.86
C PRO A 128 -6.65 2.38 7.75
N SER A 129 -5.97 3.08 8.67
CA SER A 129 -6.60 3.87 9.72
C SER A 129 -6.05 5.29 9.76
N SER A 130 -6.91 6.27 10.05
CA SER A 130 -6.57 7.70 10.07
C SER A 130 -5.49 8.06 11.09
N GLY A 131 -4.72 9.10 10.79
CA GLY A 131 -3.79 9.72 11.72
C GLY A 131 -2.36 9.21 11.63
N THR A 132 -1.93 8.58 10.53
CA THR A 132 -0.56 8.08 10.39
C THR A 132 0.49 9.18 10.14
N TRP A 133 0.07 10.41 9.85
CA TRP A 133 0.98 11.54 9.68
C TRP A 133 1.26 12.24 11.03
N GLN A 134 1.74 11.47 11.99
CA GLN A 134 2.20 11.96 13.28
C GLN A 134 3.33 11.07 13.83
N THR A 135 4.09 11.58 14.79
CA THR A 135 5.25 10.85 15.32
C THR A 135 4.86 9.72 16.26
N TYR A 136 3.79 9.90 17.04
CA TYR A 136 3.26 8.85 17.92
C TYR A 136 1.74 8.76 17.77
N ILE A 137 1.24 7.54 17.71
CA ILE A 137 -0.19 7.24 17.55
C ILE A 137 -0.62 6.21 18.58
N VAL A 138 -1.73 6.47 19.27
CA VAL A 138 -2.33 5.53 20.22
C VAL A 138 -3.65 5.02 19.64
N LYS A 139 -3.78 3.71 19.48
CA LYS A 139 -4.98 3.03 18.97
C LYS A 139 -5.09 1.65 19.59
N GLU A 140 -6.29 1.08 19.55
CA GLU A 140 -6.53 -0.30 19.98
C GLU A 140 -5.69 -1.32 19.22
N GLU A 141 -5.30 -2.42 19.89
CA GLU A 141 -4.52 -3.51 19.33
C GLU A 141 -5.10 -4.03 18.01
N SER A 142 -6.42 -4.11 17.89
CA SER A 142 -7.15 -4.63 16.72
C SER A 142 -6.86 -3.90 15.40
N VAL A 143 -6.42 -2.63 15.49
CA VAL A 143 -6.06 -1.80 14.32
C VAL A 143 -4.75 -2.24 13.70
N TRP A 144 -3.88 -2.90 14.47
CA TRP A 144 -2.52 -3.15 14.07
C TRP A 144 -2.32 -4.57 13.54
N HIS A 145 -1.55 -4.69 12.47
CA HIS A 145 -1.02 -5.96 11.97
C HIS A 145 0.50 -5.97 12.18
N LYS A 146 0.98 -6.99 12.90
CA LYS A 146 2.41 -7.20 13.13
C LYS A 146 3.07 -7.72 11.87
N ILE A 147 4.22 -7.12 11.51
CA ILE A 147 5.02 -7.50 10.35
C ILE A 147 6.45 -7.85 10.75
N SER A 148 7.17 -8.54 9.86
CA SER A 148 8.60 -8.83 10.07
C SER A 148 9.42 -7.54 10.04
N LYS A 149 10.38 -7.42 10.97
CA LYS A 149 11.35 -6.32 11.04
C LYS A 149 12.38 -6.34 9.90
N ASP A 150 12.53 -7.47 9.20
CA ASP A 150 13.41 -7.60 8.04
C ASP A 150 12.82 -6.95 6.79
N SER A 151 11.57 -6.47 6.86
CA SER A 151 10.94 -5.78 5.75
C SER A 151 11.58 -4.41 5.54
N PRO A 152 11.97 -4.03 4.30
CA PRO A 152 12.43 -2.68 4.04
C PRO A 152 11.33 -1.68 4.40
N ILE A 153 11.70 -0.63 5.13
CA ILE A 153 10.74 0.29 5.77
C ILE A 153 9.85 1.00 4.75
N GLU A 154 10.40 1.33 3.58
CA GLU A 154 9.70 1.99 2.48
C GLU A 154 8.59 1.12 1.90
N TYR A 155 8.82 -0.20 1.78
CA TYR A 155 7.78 -1.13 1.33
C TYR A 155 6.76 -1.37 2.45
N ALA A 156 7.21 -1.58 3.68
CA ALA A 156 6.31 -1.76 4.82
C ALA A 156 5.34 -0.58 4.99
N ALA A 157 5.81 0.65 4.76
CA ALA A 157 4.99 1.85 4.86
C ALA A 157 3.94 2.01 3.76
N THR A 158 4.04 1.29 2.63
CA THR A 158 3.21 1.52 1.43
C THR A 158 2.49 0.26 0.93
N ILE A 159 2.62 -0.86 1.65
CA ILE A 159 2.19 -2.19 1.21
C ILE A 159 0.67 -2.37 1.23
N THR A 160 -0.03 -1.72 2.15
CA THR A 160 -1.46 -1.95 2.42
C THR A 160 -2.39 -1.33 1.40
N VAL A 161 -1.96 -0.30 0.68
CA VAL A 161 -2.81 0.37 -0.32
C VAL A 161 -2.41 -0.03 -1.73
N ASN A 162 -1.23 0.34 -2.20
CA ASN A 162 -0.92 0.22 -3.62
C ASN A 162 -0.57 -1.23 -4.07
N PRO A 163 0.36 -1.94 -3.44
CA PRO A 163 0.68 -3.32 -3.84
C PRO A 163 -0.48 -4.29 -3.58
N LEU A 164 -1.19 -4.14 -2.45
CA LEU A 164 -2.35 -4.97 -2.15
C LEU A 164 -3.49 -4.73 -3.15
N THR A 165 -3.73 -3.47 -3.57
CA THR A 165 -4.68 -3.15 -4.64
C THR A 165 -4.31 -3.88 -5.94
N ALA A 166 -3.04 -3.83 -6.34
CA ALA A 166 -2.56 -4.50 -7.56
C ALA A 166 -2.79 -6.02 -7.50
N LEU A 167 -2.42 -6.65 -6.39
CA LEU A 167 -2.56 -8.11 -6.21
C LEU A 167 -4.03 -8.53 -6.21
N ARG A 168 -4.89 -7.84 -5.44
CA ARG A 168 -6.33 -8.16 -5.38
C ARG A 168 -7.02 -7.99 -6.73
N MET A 169 -6.70 -6.93 -7.46
CA MET A 169 -7.29 -6.72 -8.79
C MET A 169 -6.88 -7.80 -9.80
N LEU A 170 -5.66 -8.35 -9.69
CA LEU A 170 -5.20 -9.45 -10.53
C LEU A 170 -5.86 -10.80 -10.17
N GLN A 171 -6.47 -10.92 -8.97
CA GLN A 171 -7.05 -12.18 -8.48
C GLN A 171 -8.58 -12.21 -8.48
N ASP A 172 -9.25 -11.07 -8.23
CA ASP A 172 -10.65 -11.06 -7.80
C ASP A 172 -11.68 -10.97 -8.94
N PHE A 173 -11.28 -10.66 -10.17
CA PHE A 173 -12.22 -10.28 -11.24
C PHE A 173 -12.27 -11.27 -12.41
N VAL A 174 -11.14 -11.80 -12.79
CA VAL A 174 -11.02 -12.76 -13.91
C VAL A 174 -9.97 -13.78 -13.52
N THR A 175 -10.26 -15.06 -13.74
CA THR A 175 -9.23 -16.11 -13.63
C THR A 175 -8.24 -15.94 -14.77
N LEU A 176 -7.00 -15.62 -14.43
CA LEU A 176 -5.90 -15.43 -15.37
C LEU A 176 -4.92 -16.59 -15.25
N ASN A 177 -4.57 -17.19 -16.39
CA ASN A 177 -3.57 -18.25 -16.52
C ASN A 177 -2.26 -17.71 -17.09
N SER A 178 -1.19 -18.48 -16.98
CA SER A 178 0.06 -18.18 -17.65
C SER A 178 -0.17 -18.09 -19.18
N GLY A 179 0.38 -17.04 -19.81
CA GLY A 179 0.15 -16.72 -21.22
C GLY A 179 -1.03 -15.76 -21.49
N ASP A 180 -1.93 -15.54 -20.51
CA ASP A 180 -2.97 -14.50 -20.65
C ASP A 180 -2.35 -13.08 -20.68
N CYS A 181 -3.15 -12.11 -21.14
CA CYS A 181 -2.72 -10.73 -21.23
C CYS A 181 -3.66 -9.79 -20.45
N ILE A 182 -3.07 -8.76 -19.88
CA ILE A 182 -3.77 -7.65 -19.25
C ILE A 182 -3.40 -6.32 -19.92
N VAL A 183 -4.24 -5.29 -19.72
CA VAL A 183 -3.96 -3.93 -20.18
C VAL A 183 -4.23 -2.95 -19.05
N GLN A 184 -3.40 -1.90 -18.90
CA GLN A 184 -3.62 -0.87 -17.88
C GLN A 184 -3.28 0.53 -18.36
N ASN A 185 -3.97 1.54 -17.82
CA ASN A 185 -3.52 2.93 -17.90
C ASN A 185 -2.88 3.38 -16.57
N GLY A 186 -2.20 4.53 -16.60
CA GLY A 186 -1.47 5.02 -15.43
C GLY A 186 -0.35 4.07 -14.97
N ALA A 187 0.27 3.36 -15.90
CA ALA A 187 1.24 2.30 -15.62
C ALA A 187 2.48 2.76 -14.83
N THR A 188 2.83 4.04 -14.87
CA THR A 188 3.93 4.63 -14.06
C THR A 188 3.58 4.81 -12.58
N SER A 189 2.30 4.65 -12.18
CA SER A 189 1.91 4.67 -10.77
C SER A 189 2.46 3.46 -10.02
N ILE A 190 2.57 3.53 -8.68
CA ILE A 190 3.01 2.36 -7.90
C ILE A 190 2.10 1.17 -8.12
N VAL A 191 0.77 1.36 -8.18
CA VAL A 191 -0.16 0.26 -8.51
C VAL A 191 0.18 -0.33 -9.87
N GLY A 192 0.42 0.51 -10.89
CA GLY A 192 0.77 0.05 -12.24
C GLY A 192 2.09 -0.72 -12.29
N GLN A 193 3.11 -0.23 -11.61
CA GLN A 193 4.41 -0.91 -11.48
C GLN A 193 4.27 -2.26 -10.75
N CYS A 194 3.44 -2.34 -9.71
CA CYS A 194 3.16 -3.60 -9.01
C CYS A 194 2.39 -4.58 -9.89
N ILE A 195 1.39 -4.13 -10.66
CA ILE A 195 0.63 -4.97 -11.61
C ILE A 195 1.58 -5.63 -12.61
N ILE A 196 2.50 -4.87 -13.22
CA ILE A 196 3.49 -5.40 -14.17
C ILE A 196 4.29 -6.56 -13.55
N GLN A 197 4.86 -6.34 -12.38
CA GLN A 197 5.74 -7.32 -11.74
C GLN A 197 4.97 -8.54 -11.25
N LEU A 198 3.80 -8.34 -10.63
CA LEU A 198 2.95 -9.43 -10.13
C LEU A 198 2.35 -10.26 -11.29
N ALA A 199 2.00 -9.63 -12.41
CA ALA A 199 1.57 -10.31 -13.63
C ALA A 199 2.72 -11.17 -14.21
N ARG A 200 3.91 -10.58 -14.36
CA ARG A 200 5.11 -11.29 -14.84
C ARG A 200 5.45 -12.50 -13.98
N LEU A 201 5.39 -12.39 -12.65
CA LEU A 201 5.64 -13.53 -11.74
C LEU A 201 4.68 -14.70 -11.95
N ARG A 202 3.52 -14.45 -12.58
CA ARG A 202 2.50 -15.46 -12.91
C ARG A 202 2.52 -15.84 -14.40
N GLY A 203 3.50 -15.38 -15.17
CA GLY A 203 3.56 -15.61 -16.62
C GLY A 203 2.47 -14.91 -17.43
N ILE A 204 1.89 -13.81 -16.87
CA ILE A 204 0.83 -13.02 -17.51
C ILE A 204 1.48 -11.83 -18.21
N HIS A 205 1.13 -11.60 -19.47
CA HIS A 205 1.60 -10.49 -20.27
C HIS A 205 0.90 -9.18 -19.93
N SER A 206 1.57 -8.03 -20.14
CA SER A 206 1.04 -6.72 -19.82
C SER A 206 1.21 -5.70 -20.95
N ILE A 207 0.11 -4.99 -21.25
CA ILE A 207 0.09 -3.81 -22.12
C ILE A 207 -0.10 -2.59 -21.23
N ASN A 208 0.82 -1.62 -21.34
CA ASN A 208 0.94 -0.54 -20.37
C ASN A 208 0.80 0.81 -21.07
N ILE A 209 -0.19 1.59 -20.69
CA ILE A 209 -0.49 2.90 -21.27
C ILE A 209 -0.01 4.00 -20.32
N ILE A 210 0.81 4.90 -20.85
CA ILE A 210 1.34 6.07 -20.14
C ILE A 210 0.94 7.35 -20.83
N ARG A 211 0.96 8.47 -20.09
CA ARG A 211 0.71 9.80 -20.65
C ARG A 211 1.90 10.26 -21.50
N ASP A 212 1.59 11.04 -22.54
CA ASP A 212 2.59 11.80 -23.30
C ASP A 212 3.10 12.96 -22.46
N ARG A 213 4.40 12.98 -22.18
CA ARG A 213 5.10 14.04 -21.45
C ARG A 213 6.60 13.94 -21.65
N VAL A 214 7.32 15.00 -21.27
CA VAL A 214 8.79 14.93 -21.16
C VAL A 214 9.15 13.79 -20.19
N GLY A 215 10.09 12.95 -20.56
CA GLY A 215 10.50 11.76 -19.79
C GLY A 215 9.65 10.51 -20.07
N SER A 216 8.84 10.50 -21.15
CA SER A 216 8.03 9.31 -21.49
C SER A 216 8.90 8.13 -21.93
N ASP A 217 10.04 8.37 -22.60
CA ASP A 217 10.92 7.29 -23.05
C ASP A 217 11.67 6.67 -21.86
N GLU A 218 12.15 7.46 -20.91
CA GLU A 218 12.74 6.98 -19.67
C GLU A 218 11.72 6.17 -18.85
N ALA A 219 10.46 6.62 -18.84
CA ALA A 219 9.37 5.89 -18.19
C ALA A 219 9.09 4.56 -18.87
N LYS A 220 9.11 4.48 -20.21
CA LYS A 220 8.98 3.20 -20.95
C LYS A 220 10.10 2.24 -20.58
N GLU A 221 11.34 2.72 -20.60
CA GLU A 221 12.51 1.90 -20.25
C GLU A 221 12.43 1.40 -18.79
N MET A 222 11.99 2.24 -17.85
CA MET A 222 11.78 1.85 -16.46
C MET A 222 10.74 0.73 -16.37
N LEU A 223 9.58 0.86 -17.05
CA LEU A 223 8.53 -0.16 -17.02
C LEU A 223 8.97 -1.47 -17.71
N LYS A 224 9.73 -1.39 -18.81
CA LYS A 224 10.33 -2.56 -19.46
C LYS A 224 11.29 -3.29 -18.53
N ARG A 225 12.14 -2.57 -17.77
CA ARG A 225 13.02 -3.19 -16.74
C ARG A 225 12.22 -3.90 -15.64
N LEU A 226 11.04 -3.40 -15.27
CA LEU A 226 10.14 -4.07 -14.33
C LEU A 226 9.44 -5.29 -14.93
N GLY A 227 9.50 -5.48 -16.26
CA GLY A 227 8.98 -6.64 -16.95
C GLY A 227 7.71 -6.39 -17.75
N ALA A 228 7.43 -5.13 -18.12
CA ALA A 228 6.36 -4.80 -19.05
C ALA A 228 6.65 -5.40 -20.44
N ASP A 229 5.66 -6.06 -21.05
CA ASP A 229 5.80 -6.58 -22.43
C ASP A 229 5.65 -5.45 -23.43
N GLU A 230 4.58 -4.65 -23.35
CA GLU A 230 4.39 -3.49 -24.20
C GLU A 230 4.09 -2.22 -23.42
N VAL A 231 4.66 -1.09 -23.88
CA VAL A 231 4.44 0.24 -23.26
C VAL A 231 4.19 1.27 -24.37
N PHE A 232 3.00 1.86 -24.35
CA PHE A 232 2.58 2.88 -25.31
C PHE A 232 2.26 4.20 -24.60
N THR A 233 2.50 5.30 -25.28
CA THR A 233 1.90 6.59 -24.89
C THR A 233 0.46 6.66 -25.43
N GLU A 234 -0.37 7.54 -24.84
CA GLU A 234 -1.75 7.72 -25.28
C GLU A 234 -1.83 8.14 -26.76
N SER A 235 -0.93 9.03 -27.23
CA SER A 235 -0.87 9.50 -28.62
C SER A 235 -0.54 8.38 -29.61
N GLN A 236 0.34 7.44 -29.25
CA GLN A 236 0.65 6.28 -30.09
C GLN A 236 -0.57 5.38 -30.32
N LEU A 237 -1.58 5.45 -29.44
CA LEU A 237 -2.80 4.62 -29.47
C LEU A 237 -4.00 5.34 -30.14
N GLU A 238 -3.85 6.56 -30.60
CA GLU A 238 -4.89 7.29 -31.36
C GLU A 238 -5.09 6.77 -32.79
N VAL A 239 -4.25 5.79 -33.21
CA VAL A 239 -4.35 5.14 -34.52
C VAL A 239 -5.62 4.29 -34.66
N LYS A 240 -6.10 4.13 -35.92
CA LYS A 240 -7.33 3.38 -36.19
C LYS A 240 -7.21 1.87 -35.93
N ASN A 241 -6.02 1.28 -36.08
CA ASN A 241 -5.82 -0.16 -35.94
C ASN A 241 -4.90 -0.49 -34.75
N ILE A 242 -5.45 -0.47 -33.55
CA ILE A 242 -4.73 -0.88 -32.31
C ILE A 242 -4.34 -2.37 -32.35
N LYS A 243 -5.16 -3.24 -32.98
CA LYS A 243 -4.86 -4.67 -33.07
C LYS A 243 -3.57 -4.96 -33.81
N GLY A 244 -3.22 -4.14 -34.78
CA GLY A 244 -1.94 -4.25 -35.50
C GLY A 244 -0.70 -3.97 -34.65
N LEU A 245 -0.87 -3.37 -33.48
CA LEU A 245 0.19 -3.15 -32.48
C LEU A 245 0.47 -4.40 -31.61
N LEU A 246 -0.45 -5.37 -31.60
CA LEU A 246 -0.39 -6.58 -30.77
C LEU A 246 0.09 -7.78 -31.62
N THR A 247 1.25 -7.69 -32.21
CA THR A 247 1.70 -8.71 -33.20
C THR A 247 1.91 -10.10 -32.58
N ASN A 248 2.22 -10.19 -31.29
CA ASN A 248 2.56 -11.44 -30.60
C ASN A 248 1.88 -11.66 -29.24
N LEU A 249 0.98 -10.77 -28.84
CA LEU A 249 0.30 -10.88 -27.54
C LEU A 249 -1.18 -11.24 -27.74
N PRO A 250 -1.75 -12.08 -26.87
CA PRO A 250 -3.19 -12.34 -26.90
C PRO A 250 -3.98 -11.06 -26.51
N GLU A 251 -5.23 -11.00 -26.96
CA GLU A 251 -6.11 -9.90 -26.59
C GLU A 251 -6.36 -9.92 -25.07
N PRO A 252 -6.19 -8.78 -24.35
CA PRO A 252 -6.32 -8.72 -22.91
C PRO A 252 -7.69 -9.19 -22.38
N ALA A 253 -7.66 -10.08 -21.38
CA ALA A 253 -8.85 -10.55 -20.66
C ALA A 253 -9.33 -9.56 -19.62
N LEU A 254 -8.38 -8.81 -19.02
CA LEU A 254 -8.60 -7.92 -17.89
C LEU A 254 -7.90 -6.59 -18.14
N GLY A 255 -8.61 -5.48 -17.88
CA GLY A 255 -8.10 -4.13 -18.00
C GLY A 255 -8.16 -3.38 -16.68
N PHE A 256 -7.19 -2.52 -16.40
CA PHE A 256 -7.15 -1.69 -15.18
C PHE A 256 -7.16 -0.21 -15.55
N ASN A 257 -8.08 0.53 -14.91
CA ASN A 257 -8.25 1.95 -15.13
C ASN A 257 -8.18 2.73 -13.82
N CYS A 258 -7.24 3.69 -13.75
CA CYS A 258 -7.16 4.66 -12.65
C CYS A 258 -7.24 6.12 -13.13
N VAL A 259 -7.36 6.34 -14.43
CA VAL A 259 -7.31 7.69 -15.01
C VAL A 259 -8.71 8.22 -15.32
N GLY A 260 -9.55 7.47 -16.01
CA GLY A 260 -10.84 7.94 -16.53
C GLY A 260 -10.73 8.63 -17.90
N GLY A 261 -11.82 9.23 -18.38
CA GLY A 261 -11.85 9.94 -19.66
C GLY A 261 -11.39 9.09 -20.85
N ASN A 262 -10.72 9.71 -21.82
CA ASN A 262 -10.21 9.03 -23.02
C ASN A 262 -9.22 7.90 -22.73
N SER A 263 -8.42 8.05 -21.69
CA SER A 263 -7.47 7.00 -21.27
C SER A 263 -8.17 5.69 -20.89
N ALA A 264 -9.35 5.75 -20.28
CA ALA A 264 -10.17 4.57 -20.01
C ALA A 264 -10.71 3.94 -21.30
N SER A 265 -11.08 4.75 -22.30
CA SER A 265 -11.53 4.27 -23.61
C SER A 265 -10.41 3.53 -24.37
N LEU A 266 -9.14 3.93 -24.19
CA LEU A 266 -8.01 3.20 -24.76
C LEU A 266 -7.88 1.80 -24.14
N VAL A 267 -8.04 1.66 -22.80
CA VAL A 267 -8.05 0.35 -22.15
C VAL A 267 -9.16 -0.55 -22.73
N LEU A 268 -10.38 -0.01 -22.91
CA LEU A 268 -11.52 -0.76 -23.48
C LEU A 268 -11.28 -1.23 -24.91
N LYS A 269 -10.54 -0.47 -25.73
CA LYS A 269 -10.21 -0.85 -27.10
C LYS A 269 -9.39 -2.14 -27.18
N PHE A 270 -8.49 -2.37 -26.21
CA PHE A 270 -7.62 -3.55 -26.16
C PHE A 270 -8.32 -4.82 -25.69
N LEU A 271 -9.36 -4.70 -24.85
CA LEU A 271 -10.02 -5.86 -24.28
C LEU A 271 -10.59 -6.81 -25.33
N ARG A 272 -10.42 -8.11 -25.11
CA ARG A 272 -11.05 -9.17 -25.90
C ARG A 272 -12.58 -9.16 -25.75
N HIS A 273 -13.27 -9.98 -26.54
CA HIS A 273 -14.67 -10.30 -26.30
C HIS A 273 -14.85 -10.91 -24.90
N GLY A 274 -15.88 -10.49 -24.16
CA GLY A 274 -16.12 -10.89 -22.77
C GLY A 274 -15.11 -10.32 -21.76
N GLY A 275 -14.25 -9.37 -22.18
CA GLY A 275 -13.23 -8.80 -21.32
C GLY A 275 -13.79 -7.91 -20.21
N THR A 276 -13.07 -7.81 -19.12
CA THR A 276 -13.47 -7.02 -17.94
C THR A 276 -12.55 -5.83 -17.73
N MET A 277 -13.09 -4.63 -17.52
CA MET A 277 -12.33 -3.46 -17.04
C MET A 277 -12.63 -3.18 -15.58
N VAL A 278 -11.61 -3.12 -14.74
CA VAL A 278 -11.67 -2.74 -13.33
C VAL A 278 -11.21 -1.30 -13.14
N THR A 279 -12.10 -0.45 -12.63
CA THR A 279 -11.78 0.95 -12.31
C THR A 279 -11.56 1.08 -10.81
N TYR A 280 -10.37 1.55 -10.43
CA TYR A 280 -9.94 1.74 -9.05
C TYR A 280 -9.52 3.18 -8.72
N GLY A 281 -9.54 4.07 -9.69
CA GLY A 281 -9.22 5.49 -9.56
C GLY A 281 -9.84 6.33 -10.67
N GLY A 282 -9.78 7.65 -10.52
CA GLY A 282 -10.32 8.64 -11.47
C GLY A 282 -9.46 9.90 -11.52
N MET A 283 -8.16 9.77 -11.77
CA MET A 283 -7.17 10.85 -11.67
C MET A 283 -7.44 12.02 -12.62
N SER A 284 -8.12 11.80 -13.75
CA SER A 284 -8.52 12.86 -14.69
C SER A 284 -9.75 13.65 -14.22
N LYS A 285 -10.46 13.16 -13.20
CA LYS A 285 -11.78 13.68 -12.77
C LYS A 285 -12.82 13.69 -13.90
N LYS A 286 -12.57 12.99 -15.03
CA LYS A 286 -13.46 12.90 -16.19
C LYS A 286 -14.21 11.57 -16.16
N PRO A 287 -15.50 11.53 -16.59
CA PRO A 287 -16.28 10.30 -16.65
C PRO A 287 -15.70 9.31 -17.64
N ILE A 288 -15.99 8.02 -17.44
CA ILE A 288 -15.65 6.96 -18.39
C ILE A 288 -16.71 6.94 -19.47
N THR A 289 -16.28 7.01 -20.75
CA THR A 289 -17.15 6.87 -21.90
C THR A 289 -16.92 5.52 -22.56
N VAL A 290 -18.00 4.76 -22.75
CA VAL A 290 -18.00 3.45 -23.42
C VAL A 290 -18.82 3.59 -24.70
N SER A 291 -18.27 3.20 -25.84
CA SER A 291 -19.04 3.16 -27.08
C SER A 291 -20.10 2.04 -27.01
N THR A 292 -21.32 2.34 -27.44
CA THR A 292 -22.41 1.35 -27.49
C THR A 292 -22.01 0.08 -28.25
N SER A 293 -21.29 0.25 -29.36
CA SER A 293 -20.79 -0.87 -30.17
C SER A 293 -19.80 -1.75 -29.40
N SER A 294 -18.86 -1.16 -28.65
CA SER A 294 -17.94 -1.94 -27.82
C SER A 294 -18.68 -2.71 -26.71
N PHE A 295 -19.71 -2.09 -26.14
CA PHE A 295 -20.51 -2.71 -25.09
C PHE A 295 -21.31 -3.90 -25.63
N ILE A 296 -21.98 -3.74 -26.77
CA ILE A 296 -22.84 -4.77 -27.36
C ILE A 296 -21.98 -5.87 -28.01
N PHE A 297 -21.05 -5.50 -28.89
CA PHE A 297 -20.36 -6.46 -29.77
C PHE A 297 -19.10 -7.08 -29.17
N LYS A 298 -18.57 -6.50 -28.08
CA LYS A 298 -17.48 -7.11 -27.33
C LYS A 298 -17.93 -7.71 -25.97
N ASP A 299 -19.21 -7.55 -25.60
CA ASP A 299 -19.74 -8.06 -24.32
C ASP A 299 -18.88 -7.68 -23.11
N LEU A 300 -18.50 -6.40 -23.01
CA LEU A 300 -17.58 -5.93 -21.99
C LEU A 300 -18.22 -5.80 -20.62
N SER A 301 -17.50 -6.24 -19.59
CA SER A 301 -17.85 -6.01 -18.18
C SER A 301 -17.07 -4.82 -17.61
N LEU A 302 -17.78 -3.96 -16.86
CA LEU A 302 -17.20 -2.81 -16.16
C LEU A 302 -17.42 -2.98 -14.65
N ARG A 303 -16.33 -2.99 -13.89
CA ARG A 303 -16.34 -3.23 -12.45
C ARG A 303 -15.61 -2.12 -11.72
N GLY A 304 -16.05 -1.82 -10.51
CA GLY A 304 -15.33 -0.93 -9.61
C GLY A 304 -14.58 -1.72 -8.53
N PHE A 305 -13.42 -1.21 -8.12
CA PHE A 305 -12.65 -1.77 -7.01
C PHE A 305 -12.31 -0.68 -5.99
N TRP A 306 -12.53 -0.97 -4.72
CA TRP A 306 -12.22 -0.07 -3.62
C TRP A 306 -11.62 -0.85 -2.45
N MET A 307 -10.30 -0.76 -2.29
CA MET A 307 -9.51 -1.50 -1.29
C MET A 307 -10.02 -1.31 0.13
N GLN A 308 -10.35 -0.07 0.53
CA GLN A 308 -10.82 0.17 1.90
C GLN A 308 -12.13 -0.57 2.23
N LYS A 309 -13.06 -0.69 1.25
CA LYS A 309 -14.27 -1.48 1.45
C LYS A 309 -13.93 -2.95 1.70
N LEU A 310 -12.96 -3.48 0.98
CA LEU A 310 -12.50 -4.86 1.14
C LEU A 310 -11.82 -5.08 2.50
N MET A 311 -10.93 -4.18 2.90
CA MET A 311 -10.22 -4.25 4.17
C MET A 311 -11.13 -4.06 5.40
N ASN A 312 -12.29 -3.42 5.23
CA ASN A 312 -13.30 -3.25 6.29
C ASN A 312 -14.35 -4.39 6.29
N SER A 313 -14.16 -5.44 5.49
CA SER A 313 -15.02 -6.62 5.46
C SER A 313 -14.42 -7.78 6.27
N ASP A 314 -15.10 -8.91 6.23
CA ASP A 314 -14.64 -10.21 6.76
C ASP A 314 -13.34 -10.73 6.12
N LYS A 315 -12.93 -10.14 4.98
CA LYS A 315 -11.70 -10.48 4.25
C LYS A 315 -10.43 -9.81 4.79
N VAL A 316 -10.50 -9.10 5.90
CA VAL A 316 -9.33 -8.39 6.47
C VAL A 316 -8.16 -9.33 6.77
N ASN A 317 -8.44 -10.53 7.29
CA ASN A 317 -7.38 -11.50 7.61
C ASN A 317 -6.75 -12.11 6.35
N GLU A 318 -7.56 -12.37 5.30
CA GLU A 318 -7.03 -12.74 3.99
C GLU A 318 -6.11 -11.65 3.43
N CYS A 319 -6.52 -10.40 3.54
CA CYS A 319 -5.69 -9.26 3.13
C CYS A 319 -4.38 -9.16 3.94
N ARG A 320 -4.39 -9.45 5.25
CA ARG A 320 -3.18 -9.49 6.09
C ARG A 320 -2.19 -10.55 5.60
N ASN A 321 -2.67 -11.75 5.29
CA ASN A 321 -1.83 -12.81 4.72
C ASN A 321 -1.21 -12.40 3.37
N LEU A 322 -1.99 -11.72 2.51
CA LEU A 322 -1.48 -11.20 1.25
C LEU A 322 -0.46 -10.06 1.44
N ILE A 323 -0.61 -9.24 2.47
CA ILE A 323 0.38 -8.22 2.84
C ILE A 323 1.71 -8.89 3.22
N ASP A 324 1.69 -9.94 4.05
CA ASP A 324 2.88 -10.67 4.44
C ASP A 324 3.57 -11.33 3.24
N HIS A 325 2.79 -11.88 2.29
CA HIS A 325 3.30 -12.38 1.03
C HIS A 325 3.97 -11.28 0.18
N LEU A 326 3.34 -10.12 0.04
CA LEU A 326 3.89 -8.98 -0.70
C LEU A 326 5.19 -8.46 -0.07
N LEU A 327 5.26 -8.39 1.26
CA LEU A 327 6.48 -8.03 1.99
C LEU A 327 7.59 -9.07 1.76
N CYS A 328 7.24 -10.35 1.67
CA CYS A 328 8.19 -11.40 1.31
C CYS A 328 8.73 -11.19 -0.11
N LEU A 329 7.88 -10.87 -1.10
CA LEU A 329 8.32 -10.55 -2.46
C LEU A 329 9.23 -9.31 -2.50
N ALA A 330 8.93 -8.29 -1.72
CA ALA A 330 9.77 -7.09 -1.61
C ALA A 330 11.17 -7.42 -1.03
N ARG A 331 11.24 -8.21 0.05
CA ARG A 331 12.51 -8.69 0.63
C ARG A 331 13.33 -9.51 -0.37
N GLN A 332 12.69 -10.31 -1.20
CA GLN A 332 13.34 -11.10 -2.25
C GLN A 332 13.75 -10.27 -3.47
N GLY A 333 13.46 -8.97 -3.50
CA GLY A 333 13.69 -8.10 -4.64
C GLY A 333 12.84 -8.41 -5.87
N LYS A 334 11.75 -9.19 -5.70
CA LYS A 334 10.79 -9.56 -6.76
C LYS A 334 9.68 -8.51 -6.93
N LEU A 335 9.52 -7.61 -5.98
CA LEU A 335 8.61 -6.46 -6.04
C LEU A 335 9.41 -5.20 -5.72
N LYS A 336 9.50 -4.28 -6.70
CA LYS A 336 10.29 -3.05 -6.60
C LYS A 336 9.49 -1.87 -7.14
N TYR A 337 9.57 -0.74 -6.48
CA TYR A 337 9.06 0.54 -6.97
C TYR A 337 9.81 1.68 -6.27
N GLU A 338 9.93 2.80 -6.97
CA GLU A 338 10.70 3.94 -6.46
C GLU A 338 9.83 4.86 -5.60
N MET A 339 10.43 5.35 -4.52
CA MET A 339 9.86 6.31 -3.60
C MET A 339 10.92 7.30 -3.17
N GLU A 340 10.53 8.53 -2.94
CA GLU A 340 11.40 9.54 -2.36
C GLU A 340 11.13 9.67 -0.86
N LEU A 341 12.19 9.51 -0.07
CA LEU A 341 12.15 9.67 1.37
C LEU A 341 12.35 11.15 1.73
N VAL A 342 11.40 11.74 2.42
CA VAL A 342 11.43 13.14 2.84
C VAL A 342 11.28 13.24 4.35
N SER A 343 12.06 14.12 5.00
CA SER A 343 11.91 14.37 6.43
C SER A 343 10.50 14.81 6.79
N PHE A 344 10.04 14.45 7.99
CA PHE A 344 8.75 14.91 8.50
C PHE A 344 8.69 16.44 8.62
N ASP A 345 9.80 17.07 8.95
CA ASP A 345 9.86 18.53 9.07
C ASP A 345 9.68 19.23 7.71
N ASP A 346 9.97 18.56 6.59
CA ASP A 346 9.79 19.07 5.22
C ASP A 346 8.41 18.70 4.61
N PHE A 347 7.37 18.62 5.44
CA PHE A 347 6.03 18.20 5.02
C PHE A 347 5.51 18.95 3.80
N HIS A 348 5.58 20.27 3.82
CA HIS A 348 5.00 21.10 2.77
C HIS A 348 5.67 20.83 1.42
N THR A 349 6.99 20.65 1.40
CA THR A 349 7.72 20.28 0.18
C THR A 349 7.24 18.92 -0.37
N ALA A 350 7.10 17.89 0.50
CA ALA A 350 6.60 16.60 0.07
C ALA A 350 5.14 16.67 -0.42
N LEU A 351 4.30 17.49 0.22
CA LEU A 351 2.93 17.72 -0.20
C LEU A 351 2.85 18.42 -1.57
N ASP A 352 3.66 19.45 -1.80
CA ASP A 352 3.71 20.16 -3.09
C ASP A 352 4.17 19.26 -4.23
N LYS A 353 5.14 18.37 -3.97
CA LYS A 353 5.53 17.31 -4.91
C LYS A 353 4.37 16.34 -5.19
N ALA A 354 3.66 15.89 -4.15
CA ALA A 354 2.52 14.98 -4.29
C ALA A 354 1.33 15.62 -5.02
N LEU A 355 1.16 16.93 -4.88
CA LEU A 355 0.17 17.74 -5.63
C LEU A 355 0.59 18.03 -7.08
N GLY A 356 1.83 17.66 -7.46
CA GLY A 356 2.35 17.89 -8.81
C GLY A 356 2.79 19.32 -9.12
N LYS A 357 2.91 20.19 -8.12
CA LYS A 357 3.33 21.58 -8.29
C LYS A 357 4.80 21.71 -8.72
N LEU A 358 5.63 20.74 -8.37
CA LEU A 358 7.05 20.69 -8.68
C LEU A 358 7.38 19.73 -9.84
N GLY A 359 6.41 19.48 -10.72
CA GLY A 359 6.55 18.56 -11.86
C GLY A 359 6.29 17.09 -11.47
N SER A 360 6.70 16.16 -12.36
CA SER A 360 6.53 14.73 -12.11
C SER A 360 7.61 14.22 -11.17
N GLN A 361 7.21 13.78 -9.99
CA GLN A 361 8.10 13.29 -8.94
C GLN A 361 7.76 11.85 -8.57
N PRO A 362 8.70 11.04 -8.05
CA PRO A 362 8.42 9.77 -7.38
C PRO A 362 7.39 9.93 -6.27
N LYS A 363 6.80 8.81 -5.83
CA LYS A 363 5.88 8.84 -4.69
C LYS A 363 6.59 9.36 -3.45
N GLN A 364 5.97 10.34 -2.80
CA GLN A 364 6.51 10.93 -1.56
C GLN A 364 6.17 10.02 -0.37
N MET A 365 7.19 9.72 0.42
CA MET A 365 7.06 9.01 1.68
C MET A 365 7.79 9.78 2.79
N ARG A 366 7.17 9.83 3.96
CA ARG A 366 7.73 10.53 5.11
C ARG A 366 8.49 9.60 6.00
N TYR A 367 9.63 10.09 6.43
CA TYR A 367 10.49 9.43 7.39
C TYR A 367 10.50 10.24 8.70
N PHE A 368 10.16 9.60 9.81
CA PHE A 368 10.02 10.26 11.12
C PHE A 368 11.31 10.25 11.94
N ARG A 369 12.38 9.69 11.43
CA ARG A 369 13.71 9.74 12.04
C ARG A 369 14.56 10.74 11.27
N ALA A 370 15.29 11.60 11.96
CA ALA A 370 16.42 12.27 11.35
C ALA A 370 17.40 11.17 10.90
N LEU A 371 17.47 10.92 9.61
CA LEU A 371 18.50 10.07 9.05
C LEU A 371 19.84 10.74 9.36
N ARG A 372 20.72 10.10 10.15
CA ARG A 372 22.12 10.23 9.80
C ARG A 372 22.20 9.83 8.33
N PRO A 373 22.82 10.62 7.46
CA PRO A 373 22.99 10.20 6.08
C PRO A 373 23.68 8.84 6.14
N VAL A 374 22.96 7.77 5.84
CA VAL A 374 23.57 6.55 5.36
C VAL A 374 24.09 7.01 4.01
N ILE A 375 25.38 7.31 3.95
CA ILE A 375 26.08 7.42 2.70
C ILE A 375 25.86 6.05 2.06
N CYS A 376 24.87 5.94 1.20
CA CYS A 376 24.82 4.89 0.22
C CYS A 376 26.03 5.16 -0.66
N GLU A 377 27.14 4.55 -0.35
CA GLU A 377 28.18 4.36 -1.35
C GLU A 377 27.48 3.75 -2.56
N PRO A 378 27.63 4.35 -3.75
CA PRO A 378 27.04 3.80 -4.95
C PRO A 378 27.61 2.39 -5.12
N MET A 379 26.76 1.37 -4.95
CA MET A 379 27.12 -0.05 -5.11
C MET A 379 27.42 -0.39 -6.57
N TRP A 380 28.01 0.54 -7.30
CA TRP A 380 28.62 0.25 -8.60
C TRP A 380 29.59 1.35 -9.01
N ASN A 381 30.89 1.15 -8.69
CA ASN A 381 31.96 1.88 -9.29
C ASN A 381 32.59 0.97 -10.38
N PRO A 382 32.33 1.21 -11.67
CA PRO A 382 32.92 0.39 -12.74
C PRO A 382 34.43 0.60 -12.93
N ARG A 383 35.10 1.42 -12.12
CA ARG A 383 36.53 1.71 -12.20
C ARG A 383 37.40 0.99 -11.18
N ALA A 384 36.84 0.13 -10.34
CA ALA A 384 37.60 -0.53 -9.26
C ALA A 384 38.08 -1.96 -9.60
N LEU A 385 38.05 -2.41 -10.84
CA LEU A 385 38.50 -3.75 -11.24
C LEU A 385 39.38 -3.74 -12.47
N ILE A 386 40.44 -2.92 -12.47
CA ILE A 386 41.62 -3.19 -13.31
C ILE A 386 42.85 -2.80 -12.49
N PRO A 387 43.53 -3.75 -11.81
CA PRO A 387 44.87 -3.50 -11.34
C PRO A 387 45.79 -3.40 -12.58
N PRO A 388 46.81 -2.50 -12.55
CA PRO A 388 47.72 -2.37 -13.68
C PRO A 388 48.47 -3.70 -13.89
N PRO A 389 48.83 -4.05 -15.13
CA PRO A 389 49.56 -5.28 -15.42
C PRO A 389 50.92 -5.26 -14.72
N ARG A 390 51.14 -6.22 -13.83
CA ARG A 390 52.48 -6.50 -13.32
C ARG A 390 53.30 -7.11 -14.45
N VAL A 391 54.37 -6.44 -14.79
CA VAL A 391 55.43 -6.99 -15.63
C VAL A 391 56.00 -8.21 -14.88
N LEU A 392 55.80 -9.38 -15.42
CA LEU A 392 56.41 -10.61 -14.92
C LEU A 392 57.83 -10.73 -15.50
N ASP A 393 58.81 -10.81 -14.60
CA ASP A 393 60.17 -11.19 -14.86
C ASP A 393 60.22 -12.69 -15.28
N PRO A 394 60.82 -13.08 -16.37
CA PRO A 394 60.76 -14.44 -16.89
C PRO A 394 61.90 -15.34 -16.42
N GLU A 395 62.01 -15.54 -15.09
CA GLU A 395 62.87 -16.61 -14.56
C GLU A 395 62.44 -17.00 -13.15
N LYS A 396 61.55 -18.06 -13.06
CA LYS A 396 61.59 -19.08 -11.98
C LYS A 396 60.42 -20.07 -12.17
N THR A 397 60.65 -21.06 -12.96
CA THR A 397 60.00 -22.36 -12.93
C THR A 397 60.38 -23.09 -11.66
N ILE A 398 59.42 -23.57 -10.87
CA ILE A 398 59.52 -24.83 -10.08
C ILE A 398 58.13 -25.26 -9.59
N ASN A 399 57.79 -26.46 -9.97
CA ASN A 399 56.81 -27.44 -9.49
C ASN A 399 56.11 -27.17 -8.15
N ARG A 400 54.77 -27.36 -8.09
CA ARG A 400 54.12 -28.22 -7.07
C ARG A 400 52.64 -28.55 -7.42
N SER A 401 52.32 -29.77 -7.09
CA SER A 401 51.13 -30.59 -7.30
C SER A 401 49.80 -30.02 -6.79
N PRO A 402 48.65 -30.60 -7.20
CA PRO A 402 47.29 -30.09 -6.89
C PRO A 402 46.82 -30.55 -5.51
N LEU A 403 46.15 -29.65 -4.78
CA LEU A 403 45.38 -29.93 -3.57
C LEU A 403 43.87 -29.69 -3.81
N PRO A 404 43.01 -30.37 -3.05
CA PRO A 404 41.65 -30.73 -3.48
C PRO A 404 40.57 -29.66 -3.24
N PHE A 405 39.56 -29.72 -4.08
CA PHE A 405 38.30 -29.01 -3.93
C PHE A 405 37.63 -29.33 -2.60
N ILE A 406 37.36 -28.32 -1.78
CA ILE A 406 36.43 -28.37 -0.68
C ILE A 406 35.15 -27.66 -1.14
N MET A 407 34.08 -28.45 -1.36
CA MET A 407 32.74 -27.93 -1.49
C MET A 407 32.27 -27.38 -0.13
N ALA A 408 31.93 -26.11 -0.09
CA ALA A 408 31.16 -25.54 1.02
C ALA A 408 29.67 -25.66 0.68
N GLU A 409 29.01 -26.53 1.41
CA GLU A 409 27.54 -26.62 1.42
C GLU A 409 26.96 -25.36 2.07
N ALA A 410 26.22 -24.57 1.29
CA ALA A 410 25.40 -23.48 1.80
C ALA A 410 24.08 -24.07 2.31
N HIS A 411 23.89 -24.05 3.63
CA HIS A 411 22.59 -24.32 4.26
C HIS A 411 21.56 -23.28 3.77
N GLN A 412 20.58 -23.74 3.01
CA GLN A 412 19.35 -23.02 2.74
C GLN A 412 18.42 -23.16 3.96
N GLU A 413 18.33 -22.13 4.78
CA GLU A 413 17.22 -22.00 5.71
C GLU A 413 15.96 -21.61 4.95
N GLY A 414 15.02 -22.54 4.83
CA GLY A 414 13.75 -22.38 4.14
C GLY A 414 12.77 -21.54 4.94
N CYS A 415 12.25 -20.48 4.36
CA CYS A 415 11.03 -19.83 4.81
C CYS A 415 9.84 -20.76 4.61
N HIS A 416 9.21 -21.23 5.70
CA HIS A 416 7.96 -21.97 5.66
C HIS A 416 6.78 -21.01 5.42
N CYS A 417 6.26 -20.98 4.20
CA CYS A 417 4.91 -20.48 3.91
C CYS A 417 3.94 -21.66 4.04
N ASN A 418 3.13 -21.66 5.09
CA ASN A 418 2.05 -22.62 5.29
C ASN A 418 0.75 -22.09 4.67
N ASP A 419 0.60 -22.16 3.35
CA ASP A 419 -0.68 -22.00 2.67
C ASP A 419 -0.84 -23.09 1.61
N PRO A 420 -1.83 -24.01 1.76
CA PRO A 420 -2.03 -25.12 0.83
C PRO A 420 -2.49 -24.69 -0.58
N GLN A 421 -3.01 -23.49 -0.77
CA GLN A 421 -3.49 -23.01 -2.08
C GLN A 421 -2.41 -22.38 -2.96
N LEU A 422 -1.20 -22.14 -2.42
CA LEU A 422 -0.06 -21.59 -3.17
C LEU A 422 0.97 -22.65 -3.62
N LYS A 423 0.70 -23.94 -3.41
CA LYS A 423 1.60 -25.06 -3.78
C LYS A 423 1.40 -25.64 -5.18
N LEU A 424 0.54 -25.09 -5.99
CA LEU A 424 0.38 -25.52 -7.39
C LEU A 424 1.21 -24.60 -8.28
N ASP A 425 2.41 -25.02 -8.63
CA ASP A 425 3.10 -24.80 -9.90
C ASP A 425 4.63 -25.02 -9.78
N CYS A 426 5.01 -26.20 -9.31
CA CYS A 426 6.37 -26.70 -9.57
C CYS A 426 6.37 -28.23 -9.64
N GLN A 427 5.67 -28.81 -10.60
CA GLN A 427 6.03 -30.11 -11.20
C GLN A 427 5.07 -30.38 -12.37
N GLY A 428 5.65 -30.48 -13.54
CA GLY A 428 4.98 -30.92 -14.75
C GLY A 428 4.86 -32.43 -14.80
N THR A 429 3.94 -32.85 -15.64
CA THR A 429 3.73 -34.11 -16.34
C THR A 429 2.74 -35.10 -15.76
N SER A 430 1.81 -35.42 -16.67
CA SER A 430 1.26 -36.73 -17.04
C SER A 430 -0.09 -37.18 -16.49
N SER A 431 -1.05 -37.10 -17.40
CA SER A 431 -1.99 -38.13 -17.86
C SER A 431 -3.24 -38.49 -17.07
N THR A 432 -4.31 -38.43 -17.83
CA THR A 432 -5.50 -39.30 -18.00
C THR A 432 -6.71 -39.15 -17.10
N LEU A 433 -7.80 -38.76 -17.78
CA LEU A 433 -9.18 -39.29 -17.81
C LEU A 433 -9.85 -39.69 -16.47
N ASP A 434 -10.99 -39.08 -16.15
CA ASP A 434 -12.29 -39.67 -16.42
C ASP A 434 -13.47 -38.79 -16.05
N LEU A 435 -14.47 -38.91 -16.88
CA LEU A 435 -15.86 -38.43 -16.86
C LEU A 435 -16.61 -38.70 -15.55
N TYR A 436 -17.49 -37.78 -15.12
CA TYR A 436 -18.87 -38.13 -14.80
C TYR A 436 -19.84 -36.96 -14.95
N PHE A 437 -20.82 -37.16 -15.84
CA PHE A 437 -22.06 -36.41 -16.02
C PHE A 437 -22.98 -36.61 -14.78
N SER A 438 -23.69 -35.57 -14.36
CA SER A 438 -25.11 -35.72 -14.02
C SER A 438 -25.82 -34.35 -14.03
N ALA A 439 -26.76 -34.28 -14.92
CA ALA A 439 -27.79 -33.26 -15.02
C ALA A 439 -28.87 -33.44 -13.95
N PHE A 440 -29.47 -32.35 -13.46
CA PHE A 440 -30.87 -32.37 -13.04
C PHE A 440 -31.55 -31.05 -13.41
N PHE A 441 -32.57 -31.20 -14.23
CA PHE A 441 -33.65 -30.28 -14.60
C PHE A 441 -34.65 -30.15 -13.44
N PHE A 442 -35.32 -28.98 -13.31
CA PHE A 442 -36.77 -28.78 -13.17
C PHE A 442 -37.02 -27.31 -12.82
N LEU A 443 -37.57 -26.51 -13.76
CA LEU A 443 -38.97 -26.10 -13.98
C LEU A 443 -39.72 -25.63 -12.72
N HIS A 444 -40.10 -24.33 -12.68
CA HIS A 444 -41.49 -23.86 -12.69
C HIS A 444 -41.58 -22.31 -12.66
N SER A 445 -42.12 -21.73 -13.70
CA SER A 445 -42.97 -20.54 -13.74
C SER A 445 -44.44 -21.03 -13.62
N PRO A 446 -45.50 -20.24 -13.48
CA PRO A 446 -45.73 -18.82 -13.78
C PRO A 446 -46.67 -18.07 -12.80
N LEU A 447 -46.93 -16.79 -12.95
CA LEU A 447 -48.26 -16.19 -13.18
C LEU A 447 -48.25 -14.66 -13.18
N VAL A 448 -48.70 -14.21 -14.29
CA VAL A 448 -49.18 -12.88 -14.70
C VAL A 448 -50.34 -12.39 -13.84
N LYS A 449 -50.38 -11.07 -13.51
CA LYS A 449 -51.63 -10.29 -13.48
C LYS A 449 -51.37 -8.83 -13.87
N ALA A 450 -52.24 -8.40 -14.80
CA ALA A 450 -52.22 -7.14 -15.51
C ALA A 450 -53.20 -6.11 -14.94
N LEU A 451 -52.80 -4.82 -15.08
CA LEU A 451 -53.56 -3.61 -15.41
C LEU A 451 -54.53 -2.99 -14.36
N PRO A 452 -54.84 -1.66 -14.42
CA PRO A 452 -54.87 -0.79 -15.59
C PRO A 452 -54.33 0.65 -15.45
N ARG A 453 -54.26 1.31 -16.59
CA ARG A 453 -53.90 2.70 -16.88
C ARG A 453 -54.87 3.73 -16.32
N SER A 454 -54.36 4.91 -15.96
CA SER A 454 -55.04 6.18 -16.20
C SER A 454 -54.04 7.31 -16.38
N ARG A 455 -54.14 8.01 -17.50
CA ARG A 455 -53.59 9.37 -17.73
C ARG A 455 -54.57 10.40 -17.16
N PRO A 456 -54.12 11.59 -16.81
CA PRO A 456 -54.65 12.73 -17.57
C PRO A 456 -53.59 13.76 -18.03
N ARG A 457 -54.12 14.58 -18.93
CA ARG A 457 -53.57 15.62 -19.77
C ARG A 457 -53.11 16.88 -19.01
N ILE A 458 -52.24 17.54 -19.68
CA ILE A 458 -51.74 18.91 -19.62
C ILE A 458 -52.88 19.97 -19.73
N PRO A 459 -52.68 21.20 -19.20
CA PRO A 459 -52.16 22.27 -20.06
C PRO A 459 -50.69 22.66 -19.71
#